data_0a14040588a1d10600c86cde1c99196e
#
_entry.id   0a14040588a1d10600c86cde1c99196e
#
_cell.length_a   1.000
_cell.length_b   1.000
_cell.length_c   1.000
_cell.angle_alpha   90.00
_cell.angle_beta   90.00
_cell.angle_gamma   90.00
#
_symmetry.space_group_name_H-M   'P 1'
#
loop_
_entity.id
_entity.type
_entity.pdbx_description
1 polymer ?
#
loop_
_entity_poly.entity_id
_entity_poly.type
_entity_poly.pdbx_seq_one_letter_code
_entity_poly.pdbx_strand_id
1 'polypeptide(L)'
;MSRIIREAQPSDMADIMQVMDAAKRIMRQSGNIRQWGEGYPSEVVITADMEKNGGFVVEEDDGEHQLSGKIVGYFAFLPSPEPTYAKIYEGKWITDTQPYYVVHRIASYPNSHGIFSSIMDFCFSHDTNIRIDTHRDNKIMQHNILKHGFTYCGIIYLLSGDALDQRSLATKGTQERLAYQKMVSR
;
A
#
# COMPACT_ATOMS: atom_id res chain seq x y z
N MET A 1 22.63 -6.17 2.45
CA MET A 1 21.98 -4.93 2.93
C MET A 1 20.91 -5.33 3.91
N SER A 2 20.97 -4.82 5.13
CA SER A 2 19.90 -5.01 6.12
C SER A 2 18.81 -3.97 5.87
N ARG A 3 17.54 -4.33 6.17
CA ARG A 3 16.41 -3.42 6.09
C ARG A 3 15.81 -3.25 7.44
N ILE A 4 15.41 -2.02 7.71
CA ILE A 4 14.67 -1.65 8.91
C ILE A 4 13.33 -1.08 8.47
N ILE A 5 12.25 -1.53 9.11
CA ILE A 5 10.92 -0.95 8.95
C ILE A 5 10.58 -0.26 10.27
N ARG A 6 10.27 1.02 10.19
CA ARG A 6 9.89 1.84 11.34
C ARG A 6 8.72 2.76 11.01
N GLU A 7 8.08 3.28 12.05
CA GLU A 7 7.08 4.34 11.89
C GLU A 7 7.68 5.55 11.19
N ALA A 8 6.91 6.09 10.24
CA ALA A 8 7.25 7.31 9.53
C ALA A 8 7.12 8.52 10.46
N GLN A 9 8.06 9.45 10.36
CA GLN A 9 8.09 10.70 11.12
C GLN A 9 7.84 11.89 10.19
N PRO A 10 7.36 13.04 10.70
CA PRO A 10 7.16 14.24 9.86
C PRO A 10 8.43 14.68 9.12
N SER A 11 9.61 14.44 9.70
CA SER A 11 10.91 14.71 9.06
C SER A 11 11.20 13.86 7.82
N ASP A 12 10.52 12.72 7.67
CA ASP A 12 10.70 11.80 6.54
C ASP A 12 9.89 12.24 5.30
N MET A 13 9.02 13.24 5.42
CA MET A 13 8.04 13.58 4.40
C MET A 13 8.68 13.82 3.03
N ALA A 14 9.77 14.57 2.96
CA ALA A 14 10.45 14.87 1.70
C ALA A 14 10.93 13.60 0.99
N ASP A 15 11.51 12.66 1.72
CA ASP A 15 12.02 11.39 1.19
C ASP A 15 10.86 10.46 0.79
N ILE A 16 9.79 10.41 1.59
CA ILE A 16 8.57 9.66 1.26
C ILE A 16 7.98 10.15 -0.05
N MET A 17 7.86 11.47 -0.24
CA MET A 17 7.31 12.02 -1.48
C MET A 17 8.18 11.72 -2.70
N GLN A 18 9.50 11.67 -2.55
CA GLN A 18 10.40 11.21 -3.63
C GLN A 18 10.16 9.73 -3.99
N VAL A 19 9.96 8.86 -3.00
CA VAL A 19 9.59 7.45 -3.20
C VAL A 19 8.24 7.34 -3.92
N MET A 20 7.24 8.14 -3.52
CA MET A 20 5.92 8.18 -4.18
C MET A 20 6.04 8.60 -5.65
N ASP A 21 6.83 9.61 -5.95
CA ASP A 21 7.05 10.06 -7.33
C ASP A 21 7.78 9.01 -8.18
N ALA A 22 8.73 8.30 -7.59
CA ALA A 22 9.38 7.19 -8.27
C ALA A 22 8.39 6.06 -8.59
N ALA A 23 7.54 5.68 -7.63
CA ALA A 23 6.51 4.68 -7.82
C ALA A 23 5.49 5.08 -8.89
N LYS A 24 5.05 6.34 -8.91
CA LYS A 24 4.15 6.86 -9.96
C LYS A 24 4.77 6.76 -11.36
N ARG A 25 6.08 7.06 -11.49
CA ARG A 25 6.78 6.90 -12.78
C ARG A 25 6.76 5.44 -13.26
N ILE A 26 7.03 4.48 -12.36
CA ILE A 26 6.96 3.05 -12.68
C ILE A 26 5.54 2.65 -13.10
N MET A 27 4.54 3.09 -12.35
CA MET A 27 3.14 2.82 -12.68
C MET A 27 2.79 3.29 -14.10
N ARG A 28 3.14 4.52 -14.45
CA ARG A 28 2.88 5.09 -15.78
C ARG A 28 3.60 4.32 -16.88
N GLN A 29 4.87 3.97 -16.68
CA GLN A 29 5.66 3.19 -17.62
C GLN A 29 5.11 1.78 -17.84
N SER A 30 4.50 1.18 -16.82
CA SER A 30 3.89 -0.16 -16.89
C SER A 30 2.42 -0.15 -17.35
N GLY A 31 1.87 1.01 -17.76
CA GLY A 31 0.49 1.14 -18.23
C GLY A 31 -0.55 1.35 -17.13
N ASN A 32 -0.16 1.39 -15.86
CA ASN A 32 -1.04 1.68 -14.73
C ASN A 32 -1.13 3.20 -14.51
N ILE A 33 -1.88 3.88 -15.37
CA ILE A 33 -2.00 5.35 -15.34
C ILE A 33 -3.18 5.85 -14.49
N ARG A 34 -4.03 4.94 -13.99
CA ARG A 34 -5.32 5.30 -13.38
C ARG A 34 -5.37 5.09 -11.87
N GLN A 35 -4.46 4.31 -11.29
CA GLN A 35 -4.53 3.96 -9.88
C GLN A 35 -4.25 5.18 -8.99
N TRP A 36 -3.21 5.94 -9.31
CA TRP A 36 -2.84 7.17 -8.62
C TRP A 36 -2.86 8.34 -9.60
N GLY A 37 -3.83 9.23 -9.43
CA GLY A 37 -3.94 10.45 -10.21
C GLY A 37 -2.88 11.50 -9.84
N GLU A 38 -2.94 12.64 -10.48
CA GLU A 38 -2.11 13.79 -10.11
C GLU A 38 -2.42 14.23 -8.67
N GLY A 39 -1.37 14.48 -7.89
CA GLY A 39 -1.50 14.90 -6.49
C GLY A 39 -1.80 13.80 -5.49
N TYR A 40 -1.99 12.56 -5.91
CA TYR A 40 -2.19 11.43 -4.98
C TYR A 40 -1.03 10.41 -5.06
N PRO A 41 -0.58 9.84 -3.93
CA PRO A 41 -0.81 10.30 -2.56
C PRO A 41 -0.20 11.69 -2.33
N SER A 42 -0.89 12.55 -1.58
CA SER A 42 -0.40 13.87 -1.17
C SER A 42 0.24 13.81 0.22
N GLU A 43 0.98 14.86 0.58
CA GLU A 43 1.50 15.00 1.96
C GLU A 43 0.40 14.93 3.01
N VAL A 44 -0.81 15.47 2.71
CA VAL A 44 -1.96 15.39 3.62
C VAL A 44 -2.37 13.94 3.90
N VAL A 45 -2.38 13.09 2.88
CA VAL A 45 -2.70 11.67 3.01
C VAL A 45 -1.64 10.94 3.84
N ILE A 46 -0.38 11.21 3.58
CA ILE A 46 0.74 10.63 4.33
C ILE A 46 0.72 11.09 5.80
N THR A 47 0.45 12.37 6.04
CA THR A 47 0.29 12.91 7.40
C THR A 47 -0.86 12.21 8.14
N ALA A 48 -1.99 12.01 7.48
CA ALA A 48 -3.13 11.30 8.07
C ALA A 48 -2.82 9.82 8.41
N ASP A 49 -1.95 9.17 7.63
CA ASP A 49 -1.46 7.82 7.97
C ASP A 49 -0.56 7.87 9.23
N MET A 50 0.33 8.85 9.32
CA MET A 50 1.20 9.04 10.50
C MET A 50 0.38 9.33 11.76
N GLU A 51 -0.63 10.20 11.68
CA GLU A 51 -1.52 10.55 12.80
C GLU A 51 -2.29 9.34 13.35
N LYS A 52 -2.53 8.33 12.50
CA LYS A 52 -3.13 7.06 12.88
C LYS A 52 -2.11 6.01 13.35
N ASN A 53 -0.83 6.38 13.48
CA ASN A 53 0.31 5.46 13.73
C ASN A 53 0.38 4.31 12.70
N GLY A 54 -0.04 4.59 11.47
CA GLY A 54 -0.15 3.59 10.41
C GLY A 54 0.77 3.86 9.21
N GLY A 55 1.55 4.92 9.22
CA GLY A 55 2.55 5.21 8.18
C GLY A 55 3.91 4.59 8.54
N PHE A 56 4.51 3.85 7.62
CA PHE A 56 5.80 3.17 7.82
C PHE A 56 6.75 3.42 6.67
N VAL A 57 8.03 3.57 6.99
CA VAL A 57 9.11 3.65 6.02
C VAL A 57 9.96 2.38 6.04
N VAL A 58 10.49 2.05 4.88
CA VAL A 58 11.51 1.01 4.71
C VAL A 58 12.84 1.70 4.48
N GLU A 59 13.79 1.46 5.36
CA GLU A 59 15.16 1.96 5.25
C GLU A 59 16.09 0.85 4.80
N GLU A 60 17.04 1.16 3.93
CA GLU A 60 18.19 0.32 3.61
C GLU A 60 19.46 0.93 4.20
N ASP A 61 20.20 0.09 4.91
CA ASP A 61 21.52 0.43 5.40
C ASP A 61 22.51 0.39 4.23
N ASP A 62 23.15 1.51 3.93
CA ASP A 62 24.19 1.62 2.91
C ASP A 62 25.58 1.14 3.39
N GLY A 63 25.68 0.80 4.69
CA GLY A 63 26.91 0.30 5.30
C GLY A 63 27.99 1.37 5.59
N GLU A 64 27.75 2.61 5.20
CA GLU A 64 28.72 3.70 5.38
C GLU A 64 28.43 4.62 6.59
N HIS A 65 27.17 4.67 7.05
CA HIS A 65 26.77 5.57 8.15
C HIS A 65 25.90 4.84 9.18
N GLN A 66 26.38 4.73 10.41
CA GLN A 66 25.74 4.00 11.51
C GLN A 66 24.41 4.61 12.04
N LEU A 67 23.88 5.70 11.50
CA LEU A 67 22.78 6.44 12.14
C LEU A 67 21.59 6.85 11.26
N SER A 68 21.62 6.66 9.94
CA SER A 68 20.40 6.88 9.11
C SER A 68 20.48 6.08 7.81
N GLY A 69 19.70 5.04 7.73
CA GLY A 69 19.48 4.33 6.46
C GLY A 69 18.73 5.22 5.45
N LYS A 70 18.95 4.99 4.18
CA LYS A 70 18.19 5.67 3.11
C LYS A 70 16.77 5.12 3.08
N ILE A 71 15.77 5.99 3.11
CA ILE A 71 14.36 5.59 2.89
C ILE A 71 14.22 5.15 1.43
N VAL A 72 13.83 3.90 1.23
CA VAL A 72 13.67 3.26 -0.08
C VAL A 72 12.25 2.81 -0.37
N GLY A 73 11.38 2.84 0.63
CA GLY A 73 9.98 2.47 0.50
C GLY A 73 9.10 3.12 1.56
N TYR A 74 7.81 3.14 1.26
CA TYR A 74 6.73 3.56 2.16
C TYR A 74 5.54 2.63 2.00
N PHE A 75 4.78 2.45 3.07
CA PHE A 75 3.46 1.83 3.07
C PHE A 75 2.63 2.32 4.26
N ALA A 76 1.32 2.23 4.12
CA ALA A 76 0.42 2.40 5.24
C ALA A 76 -0.10 1.03 5.71
N PHE A 77 -0.14 0.82 7.02
CA PHE A 77 -0.63 -0.40 7.68
C PHE A 77 -1.62 -0.01 8.76
N LEU A 78 -2.89 -0.17 8.50
CA LEU A 78 -3.98 0.40 9.27
C LEU A 78 -4.93 -0.69 9.78
N PRO A 79 -5.42 -0.59 11.05
CA PRO A 79 -6.40 -1.54 11.56
C PRO A 79 -7.77 -1.34 10.92
N SER A 80 -8.57 -2.42 10.86
CA SER A 80 -9.97 -2.36 10.51
C SER A 80 -10.79 -1.52 11.53
N PRO A 81 -11.94 -0.95 11.15
CA PRO A 81 -12.62 -1.10 9.86
C PRO A 81 -12.04 -0.19 8.76
N GLU A 82 -11.98 -0.71 7.53
CA GLU A 82 -11.74 0.07 6.33
C GLU A 82 -13.08 0.29 5.62
N PRO A 83 -13.60 1.51 5.58
CA PRO A 83 -14.94 1.77 5.02
C PRO A 83 -15.10 1.29 3.57
N THR A 84 -14.05 1.41 2.76
CA THR A 84 -14.02 0.96 1.37
C THR A 84 -14.21 -0.57 1.26
N TYR A 85 -13.85 -1.33 2.28
CA TYR A 85 -13.95 -2.79 2.31
C TYR A 85 -15.25 -3.32 2.92
N ALA A 86 -16.15 -2.44 3.35
CA ALA A 86 -17.44 -2.83 3.92
C ALA A 86 -18.32 -3.58 2.93
N LYS A 87 -18.16 -3.32 1.64
CA LYS A 87 -18.91 -4.01 0.58
C LYS A 87 -17.96 -4.54 -0.50
N ILE A 88 -18.08 -5.83 -0.76
CA ILE A 88 -17.34 -6.53 -1.82
C ILE A 88 -18.33 -7.04 -2.88
N TYR A 89 -17.92 -7.05 -4.13
CA TYR A 89 -18.69 -7.46 -5.29
C TYR A 89 -17.98 -8.59 -6.00
N GLU A 90 -18.74 -9.41 -6.71
CA GLU A 90 -18.23 -10.51 -7.53
C GLU A 90 -17.36 -11.50 -6.75
N GLY A 91 -17.64 -11.64 -5.46
CA GLY A 91 -16.89 -12.52 -4.58
C GLY A 91 -17.21 -12.29 -3.12
N LYS A 92 -16.33 -12.72 -2.24
CA LYS A 92 -16.44 -12.58 -0.78
C LYS A 92 -15.07 -12.58 -0.13
N TRP A 93 -14.96 -11.91 1.01
CA TRP A 93 -13.79 -12.04 1.89
C TRP A 93 -13.64 -13.48 2.41
N ILE A 94 -12.42 -13.87 2.76
CA ILE A 94 -12.17 -15.17 3.43
C ILE A 94 -12.93 -15.21 4.76
N THR A 95 -12.94 -14.09 5.48
CA THR A 95 -13.76 -13.90 6.68
C THR A 95 -14.21 -12.44 6.80
N ASP A 96 -15.47 -12.23 7.21
CA ASP A 96 -16.05 -10.91 7.48
C ASP A 96 -16.19 -10.63 8.96
N THR A 97 -15.95 -11.64 9.82
CA THR A 97 -16.27 -11.58 11.24
C THR A 97 -15.07 -11.31 12.13
N GLN A 98 -13.87 -11.33 11.57
CA GLN A 98 -12.63 -11.14 12.31
C GLN A 98 -12.02 -9.77 11.99
N PRO A 99 -11.41 -9.10 12.97
CA PRO A 99 -10.56 -7.94 12.73
C PRO A 99 -9.47 -8.25 11.70
N TYR A 100 -9.05 -7.25 10.95
CA TYR A 100 -8.00 -7.35 9.96
C TYR A 100 -7.21 -6.05 9.91
N TYR A 101 -6.03 -6.13 9.32
CA TYR A 101 -5.27 -4.95 8.94
C TYR A 101 -5.28 -4.77 7.42
N VAL A 102 -5.12 -3.53 7.00
CA VAL A 102 -5.08 -3.16 5.59
C VAL A 102 -3.72 -2.58 5.26
N VAL A 103 -3.16 -3.02 4.13
CA VAL A 103 -1.93 -2.44 3.59
C VAL A 103 -2.29 -1.56 2.40
N HIS A 104 -1.99 -0.27 2.52
CA HIS A 104 -2.24 0.74 1.48
C HIS A 104 -0.96 1.43 1.03
N ARG A 105 -1.00 2.07 -0.13
CA ARG A 105 0.03 3.02 -0.60
C ARG A 105 1.44 2.46 -0.63
N ILE A 106 1.60 1.18 -0.96
CA ILE A 106 2.93 0.59 -1.11
C ILE A 106 3.67 1.28 -2.26
N ALA A 107 4.82 1.86 -1.94
CA ALA A 107 5.71 2.51 -2.88
C ALA A 107 7.17 2.14 -2.59
N SER A 108 7.99 2.04 -3.63
CA SER A 108 9.43 1.84 -3.49
C SER A 108 10.17 2.38 -4.71
N TYR A 109 11.47 2.59 -4.54
CA TYR A 109 12.34 2.84 -5.70
C TYR A 109 12.47 1.58 -6.57
N PRO A 110 12.64 1.74 -7.89
CA PRO A 110 12.72 0.60 -8.83
C PRO A 110 13.93 -0.31 -8.59
N ASN A 111 15.01 0.25 -8.05
CA ASN A 111 16.26 -0.48 -7.81
C ASN A 111 16.28 -1.19 -6.44
N SER A 112 15.29 -0.98 -5.60
CA SER A 112 15.17 -1.63 -4.29
C SER A 112 14.33 -2.90 -4.43
N HIS A 113 15.01 -4.04 -4.64
CA HIS A 113 14.34 -5.32 -4.85
C HIS A 113 13.89 -5.96 -3.53
N GLY A 114 12.73 -6.67 -3.55
CA GLY A 114 12.23 -7.42 -2.40
C GLY A 114 11.55 -6.59 -1.32
N ILE A 115 11.29 -5.30 -1.57
CA ILE A 115 10.60 -4.40 -0.61
C ILE A 115 9.22 -4.96 -0.23
N PHE A 116 8.43 -5.43 -1.20
CA PHE A 116 7.12 -6.02 -0.93
C PHE A 116 7.21 -7.21 0.04
N SER A 117 8.23 -8.08 -0.13
CA SER A 117 8.45 -9.21 0.79
C SER A 117 8.74 -8.73 2.21
N SER A 118 9.66 -7.77 2.36
CA SER A 118 9.99 -7.19 3.67
C SER A 118 8.77 -6.56 4.34
N ILE A 119 7.91 -5.86 3.58
CA ILE A 119 6.65 -5.28 4.09
C ILE A 119 5.71 -6.40 4.55
N MET A 120 5.54 -7.48 3.78
CA MET A 120 4.67 -8.58 4.16
C MET A 120 5.18 -9.30 5.40
N ASP A 121 6.48 -9.54 5.50
CA ASP A 121 7.10 -10.15 6.70
C ASP A 121 6.84 -9.30 7.94
N PHE A 122 7.00 -7.98 7.82
CA PHE A 122 6.66 -7.04 8.89
C PHE A 122 5.18 -7.11 9.25
N CYS A 123 4.28 -6.98 8.28
CA CYS A 123 2.83 -6.97 8.52
C CYS A 123 2.36 -8.26 9.18
N PHE A 124 2.83 -9.43 8.71
CA PHE A 124 2.46 -10.71 9.29
C PHE A 124 3.14 -11.02 10.63
N SER A 125 4.17 -10.28 11.02
CA SER A 125 4.69 -10.32 12.39
C SER A 125 3.77 -9.60 13.39
N HIS A 126 2.93 -8.67 12.91
CA HIS A 126 2.00 -7.88 13.72
C HIS A 126 0.59 -8.46 13.75
N ASP A 127 0.07 -8.92 12.62
CA ASP A 127 -1.27 -9.49 12.54
C ASP A 127 -1.33 -10.71 11.60
N THR A 128 -2.35 -11.54 11.78
CA THR A 128 -2.54 -12.78 11.02
C THR A 128 -3.55 -12.66 9.90
N ASN A 129 -4.29 -11.55 9.82
CA ASN A 129 -5.38 -11.34 8.87
C ASN A 129 -5.19 -10.01 8.15
N ILE A 130 -4.74 -10.07 6.91
CA ILE A 130 -4.37 -8.89 6.14
C ILE A 130 -5.18 -8.83 4.85
N ARG A 131 -5.70 -7.64 4.56
CA ARG A 131 -6.36 -7.30 3.30
C ARG A 131 -5.54 -6.28 2.52
N ILE A 132 -5.58 -6.38 1.22
CA ILE A 132 -4.89 -5.48 0.29
C ILE A 132 -5.71 -5.36 -0.99
N ASP A 133 -5.65 -4.21 -1.64
CA ASP A 133 -6.26 -3.99 -2.93
C ASP A 133 -5.27 -3.38 -3.94
N THR A 134 -5.59 -3.52 -5.21
CA THR A 134 -4.83 -2.87 -6.28
C THR A 134 -5.70 -2.64 -7.52
N HIS A 135 -5.28 -1.71 -8.37
CA HIS A 135 -5.97 -1.47 -9.64
C HIS A 135 -5.72 -2.62 -10.64
N ARG A 136 -6.72 -2.90 -11.49
CA ARG A 136 -6.60 -3.97 -12.49
C ARG A 136 -5.48 -3.78 -13.51
N ASP A 137 -5.04 -2.54 -13.72
CA ASP A 137 -3.90 -2.24 -14.60
C ASP A 137 -2.54 -2.43 -13.91
N ASN A 138 -2.51 -2.54 -12.58
CA ASN A 138 -1.28 -2.75 -11.82
C ASN A 138 -0.87 -4.23 -11.81
N LYS A 139 -0.35 -4.71 -12.92
CA LYS A 139 0.04 -6.11 -13.07
C LYS A 139 1.21 -6.50 -12.16
N ILE A 140 2.11 -5.56 -11.92
CA ILE A 140 3.25 -5.76 -11.00
C ILE A 140 2.76 -6.07 -9.60
N MET A 141 1.84 -5.24 -9.07
CA MET A 141 1.31 -5.44 -7.73
C MET A 141 0.45 -6.70 -7.62
N GLN A 142 -0.41 -6.98 -8.62
CA GLN A 142 -1.18 -8.23 -8.67
C GLN A 142 -0.27 -9.46 -8.60
N HIS A 143 0.83 -9.46 -9.36
CA HIS A 143 1.80 -10.55 -9.32
C HIS A 143 2.44 -10.69 -7.93
N ASN A 144 2.87 -9.60 -7.33
CA ASN A 144 3.47 -9.62 -6.00
C ASN A 144 2.49 -10.13 -4.93
N ILE A 145 1.24 -9.65 -4.93
CA ILE A 145 0.20 -10.08 -4.01
C ILE A 145 -0.04 -11.59 -4.11
N LEU A 146 -0.25 -12.10 -5.33
CA LEU A 146 -0.49 -13.53 -5.55
C LEU A 146 0.72 -14.39 -5.20
N LYS A 147 1.93 -13.95 -5.57
CA LYS A 147 3.18 -14.65 -5.23
C LYS A 147 3.37 -14.79 -3.73
N HIS A 148 2.86 -13.85 -2.93
CA HIS A 148 2.91 -13.92 -1.45
C HIS A 148 1.72 -14.66 -0.83
N GLY A 149 0.93 -15.37 -1.62
CA GLY A 149 -0.10 -16.30 -1.14
C GLY A 149 -1.40 -15.63 -0.71
N PHE A 150 -1.67 -14.41 -1.18
CA PHE A 150 -3.00 -13.82 -1.02
C PHE A 150 -4.00 -14.46 -1.96
N THR A 151 -5.23 -14.56 -1.48
CA THR A 151 -6.37 -15.04 -2.27
C THR A 151 -7.13 -13.85 -2.85
N TYR A 152 -7.44 -13.90 -4.13
CA TYR A 152 -8.38 -12.97 -4.75
C TYR A 152 -9.78 -13.16 -4.16
N CYS A 153 -10.39 -12.10 -3.69
CA CYS A 153 -11.68 -12.13 -2.99
C CYS A 153 -12.82 -11.51 -3.80
N GLY A 154 -12.53 -10.59 -4.71
CA GLY A 154 -13.55 -9.91 -5.49
C GLY A 154 -13.17 -8.47 -5.81
N ILE A 155 -14.18 -7.63 -6.01
CA ILE A 155 -14.04 -6.23 -6.39
C ILE A 155 -14.55 -5.33 -5.27
N ILE A 156 -13.80 -4.27 -4.98
CA ILE A 156 -14.26 -3.16 -4.14
C ILE A 156 -14.25 -1.86 -4.96
N TYR A 157 -14.97 -0.87 -4.48
CA TYR A 157 -14.97 0.47 -5.07
C TYR A 157 -14.56 1.47 -4.00
N LEU A 158 -13.59 2.32 -4.33
CA LEU A 158 -13.17 3.39 -3.43
C LEU A 158 -14.34 4.34 -3.15
N LEU A 159 -14.48 4.75 -1.90
CA LEU A 159 -15.51 5.71 -1.50
C LEU A 159 -15.10 7.13 -1.91
N SER A 160 -16.10 7.96 -2.21
CA SER A 160 -15.89 9.39 -2.46
C SER A 160 -15.34 10.06 -1.21
N GLY A 161 -14.19 10.70 -1.30
CA GLY A 161 -13.52 11.33 -0.17
C GLY A 161 -12.21 10.68 0.25
N ASP A 162 -11.95 9.44 -0.14
CA ASP A 162 -10.63 8.81 0.04
C ASP A 162 -9.65 9.31 -1.02
N ALA A 163 -9.27 10.59 -0.89
CA ALA A 163 -8.18 11.22 -1.63
C ALA A 163 -8.22 11.11 -3.16
N LEU A 164 -9.38 10.84 -3.74
CA LEU A 164 -9.61 10.99 -5.16
C LEU A 164 -10.23 12.37 -5.39
N ASP A 165 -9.57 13.19 -6.19
CA ASP A 165 -10.17 14.38 -6.74
C ASP A 165 -11.56 14.03 -7.29
N GLN A 166 -12.57 14.81 -6.94
CA GLN A 166 -13.96 14.61 -7.42
C GLN A 166 -14.05 14.47 -8.96
N ARG A 167 -13.04 14.93 -9.70
CA ARG A 167 -12.93 14.74 -11.15
C ARG A 167 -12.62 13.31 -11.57
N SER A 168 -11.96 12.53 -10.72
CA SER A 168 -11.68 11.10 -11.00
C SER A 168 -12.87 10.19 -10.71
N LEU A 169 -13.89 10.69 -9.99
CA LEU A 169 -15.16 9.98 -9.76
C LEU A 169 -15.98 9.79 -11.03
N ALA A 170 -15.71 10.57 -12.08
CA ALA A 170 -16.48 10.53 -13.33
C ALA A 170 -16.18 9.32 -14.23
N THR A 171 -15.12 8.55 -13.94
CA THR A 171 -14.75 7.38 -14.72
C THR A 171 -14.87 6.11 -13.89
N LYS A 172 -15.85 5.26 -14.20
CA LYS A 172 -16.09 3.95 -13.59
C LYS A 172 -14.83 3.08 -13.41
N GLY A 173 -13.76 3.35 -14.16
CA GLY A 173 -12.54 2.57 -14.13
C GLY A 173 -11.51 2.99 -13.07
N THR A 174 -11.63 4.17 -12.46
CA THR A 174 -10.65 4.67 -11.47
C THR A 174 -10.96 4.26 -10.05
N GLN A 175 -12.21 3.97 -9.74
CA GLN A 175 -12.66 3.61 -8.40
C GLN A 175 -12.58 2.11 -8.12
N GLU A 176 -12.59 1.29 -9.15
CA GLU A 176 -12.55 -0.17 -9.03
C GLU A 176 -11.18 -0.63 -8.54
N ARG A 177 -11.18 -1.55 -7.59
CA ARG A 177 -9.97 -2.26 -7.11
C ARG A 177 -10.24 -3.75 -7.01
N LEU A 178 -9.23 -4.52 -7.35
CA LEU A 178 -9.19 -5.96 -7.09
C LEU A 178 -8.78 -6.16 -5.63
N ALA A 179 -9.59 -6.90 -4.89
CA ALA A 179 -9.44 -7.09 -3.46
C ALA A 179 -8.89 -8.48 -3.14
N TYR A 180 -7.96 -8.53 -2.20
CA TYR A 180 -7.26 -9.75 -1.80
C TYR A 180 -7.18 -9.84 -0.27
N GLN A 181 -7.17 -11.06 0.24
CA GLN A 181 -6.99 -11.34 1.66
C GLN A 181 -6.05 -12.53 1.86
N LYS A 182 -5.25 -12.47 2.91
CA LYS A 182 -4.46 -13.61 3.39
C LYS A 182 -4.59 -13.72 4.89
N MET A 183 -4.78 -14.95 5.34
CA MET A 183 -4.74 -15.31 6.74
C MET A 183 -3.63 -16.33 6.97
N VAL A 184 -2.92 -16.20 8.09
CA VAL A 184 -1.91 -17.16 8.53
C VAL A 184 -2.27 -17.66 9.92
N SER A 185 -1.92 -18.92 10.22
CA SER A 185 -1.99 -19.45 11.59
C SER A 185 -0.81 -18.93 12.40
N ARG A 186 -1.04 -18.55 13.64
CA ARG A 186 0.04 -18.35 14.62
C ARG A 186 0.54 -19.66 15.12
#